data_234f7f2cce929f447675f52ec0b9f1ec
#
_entry.id   234f7f2cce929f447675f52ec0b9f1ec
#
_cell.length_a   1.000
_cell.length_b   1.000
_cell.length_c   1.000
_cell.angle_alpha   90.00
_cell.angle_beta   90.00
_cell.angle_gamma   90.00
#
_symmetry.space_group_name_H-M   'P 1'
#
loop_
_entity.id
_entity.type
_entity.pdbx_description
1 polymer ?
#
loop_
_entity_poly.entity_id
_entity_poly.type
_entity_poly.pdbx_seq_one_letter_code
_entity_poly.pdbx_strand_id
1 'polypeptide(L)'
;RTLVLNKYKIIQSTDILPYSPFRLNTSTKESSSSFEMVFFIDEKKYRYGFELDSTTIYSEWLFEDEKGKEAKLFYRDIDEEDYVNNQKFKEGYSFFDKSNKKINIAQNQLFLWVCDRLANSTISKSILKWFSNFNMLDGTDSNGYMNFTLRKMEDEEFKKEIVNLVKTADIGIENIDLQEDDIHFDDVSKVPLADFIKEEILKNGGVKSISINTSHKVFDDENNFTAFETFELEKDESFGTKKFFKISAPVIDTLKNGKILLIDELDSSLHPILTKHLIKLFNDEKINKNNAQLIFTTHDTNLLKPTIFKREQIWFTQKDKYGSTNLYSMLEIKGVRASDDFEKHYIQGKYGAVPYIGEFEF
;
A
#
# COMPACT_ATOMS: atom_id res chain seq x y z
N ARG A 1 3.54 -8.12 1.40
CA ARG A 1 4.57 -7.19 1.85
C ARG A 1 4.91 -7.36 3.33
N THR A 2 3.97 -7.24 4.24
CA THR A 2 4.20 -7.26 5.69
C THR A 2 4.85 -8.57 6.15
N LEU A 3 4.42 -9.71 5.61
CA LEU A 3 5.07 -11.00 5.85
C LEU A 3 6.48 -11.03 5.27
N VAL A 4 6.67 -10.72 3.99
CA VAL A 4 8.00 -10.74 3.34
C VAL A 4 9.01 -9.85 4.06
N LEU A 5 8.59 -8.71 4.64
CA LEU A 5 9.42 -7.84 5.46
C LEU A 5 9.53 -8.29 6.93
N ASN A 6 9.01 -9.44 7.28
CA ASN A 6 8.97 -9.98 8.64
C ASN A 6 8.47 -8.97 9.69
N LYS A 7 7.45 -8.18 9.34
CA LYS A 7 6.83 -7.21 10.25
C LYS A 7 6.15 -7.88 11.46
N TYR A 8 5.82 -9.15 11.34
CA TYR A 8 5.24 -9.99 12.41
C TYR A 8 6.30 -10.53 13.37
N LYS A 9 7.60 -10.30 13.10
CA LYS A 9 8.73 -10.75 13.93
C LYS A 9 8.74 -12.26 14.16
N ILE A 10 8.49 -13.04 13.10
CA ILE A 10 8.58 -14.50 13.13
C ILE A 10 10.06 -14.88 13.32
N ILE A 11 10.39 -15.42 14.50
CA ILE A 11 11.77 -15.73 14.91
C ILE A 11 11.89 -17.18 15.36
N GLN A 12 10.92 -17.65 16.16
CA GLN A 12 10.91 -19.01 16.73
C GLN A 12 10.11 -19.96 15.85
N SER A 13 10.47 -21.24 15.88
CA SER A 13 9.75 -22.28 15.12
C SER A 13 8.30 -22.49 15.58
N THR A 14 7.93 -21.96 16.73
CA THR A 14 6.58 -22.00 17.29
C THR A 14 5.74 -20.76 16.95
N ASP A 15 6.34 -19.73 16.34
CA ASP A 15 5.62 -18.51 15.97
C ASP A 15 4.61 -18.79 14.87
N ILE A 16 3.41 -18.25 15.04
CA ILE A 16 2.29 -18.42 14.10
C ILE A 16 2.45 -17.45 12.93
N LEU A 17 2.26 -17.94 11.71
CA LEU A 17 2.24 -17.15 10.49
C LEU A 17 0.90 -16.43 10.33
N PRO A 18 0.89 -15.20 9.75
CA PRO A 18 -0.34 -14.49 9.45
C PRO A 18 -1.05 -15.18 8.28
N TYR A 19 -2.02 -15.98 8.61
CA TYR A 19 -2.77 -16.80 7.66
C TYR A 19 -4.27 -16.55 7.81
N SER A 20 -4.94 -16.35 6.67
CA SER A 20 -6.38 -16.17 6.60
C SER A 20 -6.92 -16.84 5.33
N PRO A 21 -7.37 -18.10 5.43
CA PRO A 21 -7.87 -18.85 4.27
C PRO A 21 -9.25 -18.33 3.82
N PHE A 22 -9.64 -18.70 2.60
CA PHE A 22 -11.00 -18.50 2.14
C PHE A 22 -11.95 -19.44 2.92
N ARG A 23 -12.84 -18.86 3.73
CA ARG A 23 -13.62 -19.58 4.76
C ARG A 23 -15.00 -20.05 4.29
N LEU A 24 -15.44 -19.65 3.09
CA LEU A 24 -16.77 -19.96 2.56
C LEU A 24 -16.82 -21.24 1.74
N ASN A 25 -15.74 -22.02 1.71
CA ASN A 25 -15.67 -23.33 1.10
C ASN A 25 -15.00 -24.32 2.06
N THR A 26 -15.52 -25.53 2.17
CA THR A 26 -15.04 -26.55 3.12
C THR A 26 -13.60 -26.99 2.87
N SER A 27 -13.20 -27.10 1.59
CA SER A 27 -11.84 -27.50 1.22
C SER A 27 -10.83 -26.36 1.44
N THR A 28 -11.16 -25.15 1.00
CA THR A 28 -10.24 -24.00 1.09
C THR A 28 -10.06 -23.47 2.51
N LYS A 29 -11.01 -23.76 3.41
CA LYS A 29 -10.92 -23.38 4.82
C LYS A 29 -9.70 -24.00 5.53
N GLU A 30 -9.26 -25.15 5.08
CA GLU A 30 -8.11 -25.90 5.63
C GLU A 30 -6.94 -25.99 4.66
N SER A 31 -7.03 -25.32 3.50
CA SER A 31 -5.96 -25.33 2.49
C SER A 31 -4.97 -24.20 2.72
N SER A 32 -3.75 -24.38 2.28
CA SER A 32 -2.73 -23.34 2.19
C SER A 32 -3.17 -22.16 1.31
N SER A 33 -2.52 -21.03 1.47
CA SER A 33 -2.66 -19.86 0.62
C SER A 33 -1.36 -19.58 -0.13
N SER A 34 -1.46 -19.34 -1.44
CA SER A 34 -0.32 -19.07 -2.31
C SER A 34 -0.26 -17.59 -2.69
N PHE A 35 0.96 -17.03 -2.69
CA PHE A 35 1.24 -15.65 -3.05
C PHE A 35 2.42 -15.59 -4.00
N GLU A 36 2.26 -14.86 -5.10
CA GLU A 36 3.33 -14.65 -6.07
C GLU A 36 3.35 -13.19 -6.53
N MET A 37 4.55 -12.67 -6.78
CA MET A 37 4.75 -11.35 -7.35
C MET A 37 5.85 -11.37 -8.39
N VAL A 38 5.59 -10.71 -9.52
CA VAL A 38 6.56 -10.47 -10.59
C VAL A 38 6.93 -8.99 -10.59
N PHE A 39 8.22 -8.70 -10.53
CA PHE A 39 8.71 -7.34 -10.41
C PHE A 39 10.10 -7.17 -11.03
N PHE A 40 10.50 -5.90 -11.21
CA PHE A 40 11.82 -5.56 -11.72
C PHE A 40 12.67 -4.88 -10.64
N ILE A 41 13.94 -5.28 -10.60
CA ILE A 41 15.01 -4.56 -9.89
C ILE A 41 16.12 -4.35 -10.91
N ASP A 42 16.48 -3.10 -11.18
CA ASP A 42 17.52 -2.73 -12.16
C ASP A 42 17.23 -3.43 -13.47
N GLU A 43 16.66 -3.48 -14.33
CA GLU A 43 16.37 -4.20 -15.60
C GLU A 43 16.21 -5.74 -15.50
N LYS A 44 16.40 -6.34 -14.32
CA LYS A 44 16.15 -7.76 -14.10
C LYS A 44 14.75 -8.01 -13.61
N LYS A 45 14.05 -8.93 -14.26
CA LYS A 45 12.75 -9.38 -13.81
C LYS A 45 12.92 -10.51 -12.78
N TYR A 46 12.23 -10.39 -11.67
CA TYR A 46 12.14 -11.42 -10.64
C TYR A 46 10.72 -11.93 -10.51
N ARG A 47 10.58 -13.21 -10.19
CA ARG A 47 9.33 -13.85 -9.80
C ARG A 47 9.57 -14.55 -8.47
N TYR A 48 8.94 -14.04 -7.43
CA TYR A 48 9.05 -14.52 -6.06
C TYR A 48 7.68 -14.90 -5.53
N GLY A 49 7.60 -16.07 -4.92
CA GLY A 49 6.36 -16.52 -4.31
C GLY A 49 6.59 -17.55 -3.21
N PHE A 50 5.50 -17.85 -2.51
CA PHE A 50 5.46 -18.84 -1.45
C PHE A 50 4.03 -19.30 -1.20
N GLU A 51 3.90 -20.48 -0.58
CA GLU A 51 2.66 -21.08 -0.14
C GLU A 51 2.75 -21.39 1.35
N LEU A 52 1.72 -21.02 2.13
CA LEU A 52 1.73 -21.19 3.58
C LEU A 52 0.34 -21.46 4.17
N ASP A 53 0.37 -21.99 5.39
CA ASP A 53 -0.75 -21.95 6.34
C ASP A 53 -0.35 -21.18 7.62
N SER A 54 -1.02 -21.44 8.72
CA SER A 54 -0.75 -20.76 10.00
C SER A 54 0.57 -21.16 10.66
N THR A 55 1.19 -22.26 10.27
CA THR A 55 2.37 -22.84 10.93
C THR A 55 3.52 -23.15 9.98
N THR A 56 3.22 -23.36 8.71
CA THR A 56 4.15 -23.95 7.75
C THR A 56 4.20 -23.18 6.45
N ILE A 57 5.40 -22.97 5.94
CA ILE A 57 5.64 -22.55 4.56
C ILE A 57 5.91 -23.82 3.76
N TYR A 58 4.93 -24.22 2.95
CA TYR A 58 4.95 -25.46 2.17
C TYR A 58 5.93 -25.38 1.01
N SER A 59 5.90 -24.25 0.29
CA SER A 59 6.82 -23.99 -0.81
C SER A 59 7.25 -22.53 -0.84
N GLU A 60 8.44 -22.28 -1.39
CA GLU A 60 8.98 -20.94 -1.63
C GLU A 60 9.88 -20.98 -2.86
N TRP A 61 9.73 -20.00 -3.75
CA TRP A 61 10.50 -19.95 -4.98
C TRP A 61 10.96 -18.55 -5.34
N LEU A 62 12.11 -18.51 -6.01
CA LEU A 62 12.66 -17.31 -6.60
C LEU A 62 13.27 -17.62 -7.97
N PHE A 63 12.82 -16.87 -8.97
CA PHE A 63 13.35 -16.92 -10.33
C PHE A 63 13.83 -15.53 -10.74
N GLU A 64 14.84 -15.47 -11.59
CA GLU A 64 15.27 -14.25 -12.27
C GLU A 64 15.19 -14.43 -13.80
N ASP A 65 14.87 -13.35 -14.50
CA ASP A 65 14.92 -13.30 -15.95
C ASP A 65 15.67 -12.04 -16.39
N GLU A 66 16.83 -12.24 -16.97
CA GLU A 66 17.72 -11.15 -17.38
C GLU A 66 17.61 -10.83 -18.88
N LYS A 67 17.19 -11.81 -19.70
CA LYS A 67 17.19 -11.70 -21.17
C LYS A 67 16.03 -12.46 -21.82
N GLY A 68 14.88 -12.51 -21.19
CA GLY A 68 13.72 -13.28 -21.67
C GLY A 68 13.82 -14.79 -21.41
N LYS A 69 14.78 -15.22 -20.59
CA LYS A 69 14.93 -16.62 -20.18
C LYS A 69 14.98 -16.70 -18.65
N GLU A 70 13.93 -17.24 -18.08
CA GLU A 70 13.81 -17.42 -16.64
C GLU A 70 14.78 -18.47 -16.12
N ALA A 71 15.54 -18.12 -15.08
CA ALA A 71 16.46 -18.98 -14.37
C ALA A 71 16.01 -19.15 -12.92
N LYS A 72 15.89 -20.40 -12.47
CA LYS A 72 15.59 -20.72 -11.06
C LYS A 72 16.79 -20.36 -10.18
N LEU A 73 16.58 -19.49 -9.20
CA LEU A 73 17.57 -19.14 -8.18
C LEU A 73 17.48 -20.12 -7.00
N PHE A 74 16.27 -20.30 -6.47
CA PHE A 74 15.97 -21.38 -5.56
C PHE A 74 14.51 -21.83 -5.68
N TYR A 75 14.26 -23.04 -5.24
CA TYR A 75 12.94 -23.63 -5.05
C TYR A 75 13.01 -24.50 -3.80
N ARG A 76 12.10 -24.30 -2.89
CA ARG A 76 11.95 -25.08 -1.66
C ARG A 76 10.55 -25.63 -1.61
N ASP A 77 10.43 -26.89 -1.21
CA ASP A 77 9.15 -27.57 -1.09
C ASP A 77 9.25 -28.63 0.00
N ILE A 78 8.21 -28.82 0.82
CA ILE A 78 8.27 -29.80 1.90
C ILE A 78 8.22 -31.23 1.38
N ASP A 79 7.55 -31.48 0.27
CA ASP A 79 7.31 -32.81 -0.29
C ASP A 79 8.29 -33.17 -1.41
N GLU A 80 8.88 -32.18 -2.10
CA GLU A 80 9.78 -32.37 -3.24
C GLU A 80 11.25 -32.08 -2.86
N GLU A 81 12.18 -32.38 -3.78
CA GLU A 81 13.58 -31.99 -3.65
C GLU A 81 13.72 -30.46 -3.78
N ASP A 82 14.44 -29.85 -2.86
CA ASP A 82 14.79 -28.44 -2.95
C ASP A 82 15.89 -28.19 -3.99
N TYR A 83 15.97 -26.97 -4.46
CA TYR A 83 17.00 -26.52 -5.41
C TYR A 83 17.56 -25.18 -5.00
N VAL A 84 18.89 -25.05 -5.05
CA VAL A 84 19.60 -23.76 -4.90
C VAL A 84 20.67 -23.64 -5.99
N ASN A 85 20.62 -22.54 -6.74
CA ASN A 85 21.60 -22.25 -7.78
C ASN A 85 22.92 -21.82 -7.16
N ASN A 86 23.94 -22.66 -7.27
CA ASN A 86 25.26 -22.43 -6.66
C ASN A 86 26.09 -21.31 -7.32
N GLN A 87 25.74 -20.89 -8.53
CA GLN A 87 26.42 -19.82 -9.27
C GLN A 87 25.71 -18.48 -9.12
N LYS A 88 24.39 -18.46 -9.26
CA LYS A 88 23.57 -17.25 -9.28
C LYS A 88 23.01 -16.86 -7.91
N PHE A 89 22.81 -17.82 -7.00
CA PHE A 89 22.28 -17.59 -5.64
C PHE A 89 23.22 -18.18 -4.57
N LYS A 90 24.45 -17.68 -4.55
CA LYS A 90 25.51 -18.19 -3.67
C LYS A 90 25.20 -18.02 -2.19
N GLU A 91 24.48 -16.98 -1.83
CA GLU A 91 24.09 -16.64 -0.45
C GLU A 91 23.20 -17.73 0.18
N GLY A 92 22.37 -18.41 -0.60
CA GLY A 92 21.54 -19.49 -0.11
C GLY A 92 22.21 -20.86 -0.07
N TYR A 93 23.33 -21.03 -0.78
CA TYR A 93 23.91 -22.35 -1.00
C TYR A 93 24.51 -22.97 0.26
N SER A 94 24.87 -22.18 1.26
CA SER A 94 25.36 -22.67 2.56
C SER A 94 24.30 -23.38 3.41
N PHE A 95 23.04 -23.15 3.13
CA PHE A 95 21.92 -23.80 3.82
C PHE A 95 21.42 -25.05 3.09
N PHE A 96 21.94 -25.31 1.91
CA PHE A 96 21.51 -26.43 1.07
C PHE A 96 22.32 -27.69 1.38
N ASP A 97 21.66 -28.71 1.92
CA ASP A 97 22.26 -30.03 2.11
C ASP A 97 22.19 -30.82 0.80
N LYS A 98 23.36 -31.09 0.22
CA LYS A 98 23.49 -31.80 -1.05
C LYS A 98 23.14 -33.29 -0.95
N SER A 99 23.26 -33.89 0.24
CA SER A 99 23.06 -35.31 0.43
C SER A 99 21.59 -35.71 0.40
N ASN A 100 20.75 -34.90 1.02
CA ASN A 100 19.29 -35.08 1.06
C ASN A 100 18.52 -34.11 0.18
N LYS A 101 19.22 -33.17 -0.51
CA LYS A 101 18.65 -32.13 -1.35
C LYS A 101 17.59 -31.29 -0.65
N LYS A 102 17.86 -30.86 0.57
CA LYS A 102 16.97 -30.03 1.38
C LYS A 102 17.66 -28.76 1.87
N ILE A 103 16.87 -27.69 1.99
CA ILE A 103 17.26 -26.42 2.63
C ILE A 103 16.96 -26.54 4.12
N ASN A 104 18.01 -26.48 4.95
CA ASN A 104 17.93 -26.67 6.40
C ASN A 104 17.56 -25.35 7.11
N ILE A 105 16.27 -25.07 7.19
CA ILE A 105 15.69 -23.93 7.94
C ILE A 105 14.38 -24.34 8.62
N ALA A 106 13.89 -23.54 9.55
CA ALA A 106 12.60 -23.78 10.18
C ALA A 106 11.45 -23.67 9.16
N GLN A 107 10.42 -24.50 9.35
CA GLN A 107 9.29 -24.58 8.40
C GLN A 107 8.46 -23.30 8.31
N ASN A 108 8.44 -22.51 9.38
CA ASN A 108 7.72 -21.23 9.43
C ASN A 108 8.58 -20.00 9.03
N GLN A 109 9.77 -20.22 8.48
CA GLN A 109 10.65 -19.14 8.02
C GLN A 109 10.76 -19.11 6.51
N LEU A 110 10.68 -17.94 5.91
CA LEU A 110 11.03 -17.74 4.51
C LEU A 110 12.55 -17.85 4.32
N PHE A 111 12.96 -18.58 3.30
CA PHE A 111 14.37 -18.76 2.96
C PHE A 111 15.04 -17.42 2.61
N LEU A 112 14.28 -16.53 1.99
CA LEU A 112 14.70 -15.16 1.72
C LEU A 112 15.16 -14.42 3.00
N TRP A 113 14.47 -14.58 4.14
CA TRP A 113 14.86 -13.95 5.41
C TRP A 113 16.17 -14.51 5.96
N VAL A 114 16.33 -15.82 5.83
CA VAL A 114 17.52 -16.50 6.35
C VAL A 114 18.75 -16.10 5.55
N CYS A 115 18.61 -16.01 4.22
CA CYS A 115 19.68 -15.55 3.35
C CYS A 115 20.06 -14.08 3.59
N ASP A 116 19.08 -13.19 3.84
CA ASP A 116 19.35 -11.76 4.09
C ASP A 116 20.22 -11.51 5.34
N ARG A 117 20.15 -12.39 6.33
CA ARG A 117 20.98 -12.27 7.56
C ARG A 117 22.48 -12.50 7.32
N LEU A 118 22.87 -13.03 6.18
CA LEU A 118 24.27 -13.24 5.84
C LEU A 118 24.92 -11.91 5.43
N ALA A 119 26.15 -11.71 5.88
CA ALA A 119 26.93 -10.50 5.61
C ALA A 119 27.16 -10.24 4.10
N ASN A 120 27.20 -11.30 3.31
CA ASN A 120 27.41 -11.25 1.85
C ASN A 120 26.13 -11.39 1.03
N SER A 121 24.96 -11.25 1.67
CA SER A 121 23.66 -11.24 0.99
C SER A 121 23.57 -10.06 0.01
N THR A 122 23.13 -10.34 -1.21
CA THR A 122 22.97 -9.34 -2.27
C THR A 122 21.58 -9.38 -2.87
N ILE A 123 21.16 -10.52 -3.36
CA ILE A 123 19.86 -10.70 -4.03
C ILE A 123 18.72 -10.61 -3.00
N SER A 124 18.80 -11.37 -1.90
CA SER A 124 17.78 -11.35 -0.84
C SER A 124 17.60 -9.95 -0.28
N LYS A 125 18.72 -9.24 0.00
CA LYS A 125 18.71 -7.85 0.47
C LYS A 125 18.07 -6.91 -0.54
N SER A 126 18.36 -7.04 -1.83
CA SER A 126 17.77 -6.22 -2.89
C SER A 126 16.27 -6.45 -3.01
N ILE A 127 15.82 -7.70 -2.92
CA ILE A 127 14.40 -8.06 -2.95
C ILE A 127 13.68 -7.49 -1.72
N LEU A 128 14.20 -7.67 -0.51
CA LEU A 128 13.60 -7.11 0.70
C LEU A 128 13.56 -5.58 0.66
N LYS A 129 14.60 -4.94 0.13
CA LYS A 129 14.61 -3.48 -0.12
C LYS A 129 13.50 -3.10 -1.11
N TRP A 130 13.32 -3.84 -2.19
CA TRP A 130 12.24 -3.60 -3.15
C TRP A 130 10.86 -3.69 -2.47
N PHE A 131 10.60 -4.73 -1.67
CA PHE A 131 9.36 -4.84 -0.89
C PHE A 131 9.18 -3.71 0.13
N SER A 132 10.25 -3.09 0.60
CA SER A 132 10.17 -1.92 1.49
C SER A 132 9.70 -0.65 0.77
N ASN A 133 9.82 -0.58 -0.55
CA ASN A 133 9.41 0.56 -1.37
C ASN A 133 7.89 0.65 -1.63
N PHE A 134 7.10 -0.25 -1.05
CA PHE A 134 5.64 -0.12 -1.10
C PHE A 134 5.13 0.80 0.00
N ASN A 135 4.37 1.81 -0.38
CA ASN A 135 3.47 2.54 0.49
C ASN A 135 2.06 1.94 0.32
N MET A 136 1.49 1.41 1.39
CA MET A 136 0.14 0.81 1.36
C MET A 136 -0.78 1.66 2.22
N LEU A 137 -1.86 2.14 1.63
CA LEU A 137 -2.83 3.01 2.23
C LEU A 137 -4.22 2.33 2.20
N ASP A 138 -4.91 2.35 3.35
CA ASP A 138 -6.33 2.06 3.41
C ASP A 138 -7.09 3.38 3.22
N GLY A 139 -7.88 3.50 2.17
CA GLY A 139 -8.61 4.72 1.88
C GLY A 139 -9.69 5.05 2.91
N THR A 140 -10.10 4.08 3.72
CA THR A 140 -11.09 4.26 4.78
C THR A 140 -10.47 4.58 6.15
N ASP A 141 -9.26 4.07 6.44
CA ASP A 141 -8.50 4.38 7.66
C ASP A 141 -7.27 5.24 7.36
N SER A 142 -7.39 6.53 7.64
CA SER A 142 -6.35 7.51 7.35
C SER A 142 -5.40 7.81 8.53
N ASN A 143 -5.56 7.20 9.70
CA ASN A 143 -4.77 7.55 10.88
C ASN A 143 -3.30 7.16 10.78
N GLY A 144 -2.99 6.00 10.16
CA GLY A 144 -1.62 5.58 9.94
C GLY A 144 -0.80 6.54 9.06
N TYR A 145 -1.47 7.28 8.18
CA TYR A 145 -0.82 8.22 7.24
C TYR A 145 -0.61 9.59 7.84
N MET A 146 -1.49 9.98 8.76
CA MET A 146 -1.35 11.24 9.49
C MET A 146 0.03 11.33 10.14
N ASN A 147 0.44 10.31 10.89
CA ASN A 147 1.75 10.30 11.55
C ASN A 147 2.93 10.36 10.57
N PHE A 148 2.78 9.79 9.36
CA PHE A 148 3.80 9.90 8.34
C PHE A 148 3.88 11.33 7.78
N THR A 149 2.72 11.94 7.50
CA THR A 149 2.63 13.31 6.99
C THR A 149 3.15 14.32 8.01
N LEU A 150 2.78 14.17 9.29
CA LEU A 150 3.29 15.04 10.36
C LEU A 150 4.81 15.00 10.46
N ARG A 151 5.42 13.82 10.47
CA ARG A 151 6.89 13.70 10.48
C ARG A 151 7.55 14.33 9.25
N LYS A 152 6.89 14.28 8.08
CA LYS A 152 7.40 14.92 6.86
C LYS A 152 7.25 16.44 6.88
N MET A 153 6.30 16.97 7.64
CA MET A 153 6.14 18.41 7.89
C MET A 153 7.27 19.01 8.74
N GLU A 154 8.06 18.19 9.44
CA GLU A 154 9.25 18.66 10.18
C GLU A 154 10.39 19.11 9.23
N ASP A 155 10.40 18.61 8.00
CA ASP A 155 11.33 19.04 6.94
C ASP A 155 10.71 20.19 6.16
N GLU A 156 11.34 21.37 6.18
CA GLU A 156 10.83 22.60 5.59
C GLU A 156 10.62 22.53 4.07
N GLU A 157 11.45 21.76 3.35
CA GLU A 157 11.29 21.59 1.90
C GLU A 157 10.07 20.70 1.62
N PHE A 158 9.97 19.59 2.35
CA PHE A 158 8.87 18.65 2.20
C PHE A 158 7.54 19.28 2.64
N LYS A 159 7.55 20.11 3.71
CA LYS A 159 6.39 20.89 4.15
C LYS A 159 5.86 21.78 3.04
N LYS A 160 6.73 22.52 2.35
CA LYS A 160 6.34 23.36 1.21
C LYS A 160 5.67 22.55 0.09
N GLU A 161 6.17 21.35 -0.19
CA GLU A 161 5.56 20.47 -1.21
C GLU A 161 4.18 19.97 -0.78
N ILE A 162 4.01 19.59 0.51
CA ILE A 162 2.71 19.22 1.08
C ILE A 162 1.72 20.38 0.95
N VAL A 163 2.10 21.57 1.41
CA VAL A 163 1.25 22.78 1.34
C VAL A 163 0.86 23.07 -0.11
N ASN A 164 1.82 23.03 -1.04
CA ASN A 164 1.54 23.27 -2.46
C ASN A 164 0.58 22.23 -3.04
N LEU A 165 0.74 20.95 -2.71
CA LEU A 165 -0.15 19.89 -3.18
C LEU A 165 -1.57 20.09 -2.62
N VAL A 166 -1.71 20.39 -1.33
CA VAL A 166 -3.02 20.61 -0.69
C VAL A 166 -3.71 21.86 -1.26
N LYS A 167 -2.99 22.95 -1.49
CA LYS A 167 -3.52 24.16 -2.14
C LYS A 167 -4.10 23.91 -3.53
N THR A 168 -3.57 22.92 -4.27
CA THR A 168 -4.16 22.55 -5.57
C THR A 168 -5.50 21.83 -5.44
N ALA A 169 -5.76 21.24 -4.29
CA ALA A 169 -7.00 20.52 -3.98
C ALA A 169 -8.06 21.42 -3.33
N ASP A 170 -7.63 22.39 -2.54
CA ASP A 170 -8.50 23.31 -1.82
C ASP A 170 -7.98 24.75 -2.01
N ILE A 171 -8.67 25.50 -2.85
CA ILE A 171 -8.29 26.84 -3.25
C ILE A 171 -8.29 27.85 -2.07
N GLY A 172 -8.99 27.51 -0.96
CA GLY A 172 -9.10 28.38 0.22
C GLY A 172 -7.86 28.34 1.12
N ILE A 173 -7.09 27.25 1.11
CA ILE A 173 -5.96 27.08 2.02
C ILE A 173 -4.73 27.81 1.47
N GLU A 174 -4.16 28.70 2.30
CA GLU A 174 -2.93 29.45 1.97
C GLU A 174 -1.68 28.88 2.64
N ASN A 175 -1.81 28.32 3.83
CA ASN A 175 -0.71 27.69 4.54
C ASN A 175 -1.22 26.58 5.48
N ILE A 176 -0.31 25.70 5.88
CA ILE A 176 -0.57 24.66 6.89
C ILE A 176 0.60 24.66 7.86
N ASP A 177 0.30 24.80 9.15
CA ASP A 177 1.28 24.82 10.23
C ASP A 177 0.94 23.81 11.30
N LEU A 178 1.98 23.31 11.97
CA LEU A 178 1.84 22.46 13.14
C LEU A 178 2.01 23.31 14.40
N GLN A 179 1.10 23.18 15.34
CA GLN A 179 1.21 23.77 16.66
C GLN A 179 1.33 22.64 17.68
N GLU A 180 2.39 22.69 18.47
CA GLU A 180 2.60 21.76 19.57
C GLU A 180 2.16 22.43 20.86
N ASP A 181 1.22 21.78 21.57
CA ASP A 181 0.77 22.22 22.87
C ASP A 181 1.11 21.15 23.91
N ASP A 182 1.70 21.54 25.02
CA ASP A 182 1.96 20.64 26.14
C ASP A 182 0.64 20.29 26.84
N ILE A 183 0.31 19.01 26.92
CA ILE A 183 -0.85 18.54 27.70
C ILE A 183 -0.48 18.56 29.18
N HIS A 184 -1.12 19.45 29.95
CA HIS A 184 -0.92 19.55 31.38
C HIS A 184 -1.48 18.32 32.13
N PHE A 185 -0.89 18.03 33.30
CA PHE A 185 -1.23 16.88 34.13
C PHE A 185 -2.74 16.74 34.43
N ASP A 186 -3.41 17.85 34.67
CA ASP A 186 -4.86 17.88 34.97
C ASP A 186 -5.72 17.38 33.79
N ASP A 187 -5.26 17.54 32.59
CA ASP A 187 -5.94 17.05 31.38
C ASP A 187 -5.70 15.56 31.15
N VAL A 188 -4.48 15.06 31.41
CA VAL A 188 -4.15 13.62 31.34
C VAL A 188 -4.94 12.83 32.37
N SER A 189 -5.22 13.40 33.56
CA SER A 189 -6.01 12.75 34.60
C SER A 189 -7.45 12.48 34.18
N LYS A 190 -8.02 13.31 33.31
CA LYS A 190 -9.41 13.21 32.82
C LYS A 190 -9.57 12.21 31.67
N VAL A 191 -8.48 11.78 31.07
CA VAL A 191 -8.53 10.79 29.98
C VAL A 191 -8.71 9.38 30.59
N PRO A 192 -9.60 8.53 30.05
CA PRO A 192 -9.83 7.17 30.54
C PRO A 192 -8.69 6.22 30.15
N LEU A 193 -7.49 6.48 30.68
CA LEU A 193 -6.30 5.65 30.55
C LEU A 193 -6.02 4.92 31.86
N ALA A 194 -5.43 3.74 31.78
CA ALA A 194 -4.97 3.02 32.97
C ALA A 194 -3.84 3.81 33.67
N ASP A 195 -3.85 3.78 35.01
CA ASP A 195 -2.97 4.63 35.82
C ASP A 195 -1.49 4.42 35.55
N PHE A 196 -1.06 3.20 35.23
CA PHE A 196 0.34 2.92 34.83
C PHE A 196 0.75 3.63 33.53
N ILE A 197 -0.18 3.81 32.58
CA ILE A 197 0.07 4.54 31.32
C ILE A 197 0.19 6.05 31.64
N LYS A 198 -0.65 6.57 32.51
CA LYS A 198 -0.58 7.97 32.97
C LYS A 198 0.77 8.27 33.65
N GLU A 199 1.22 7.35 34.52
CA GLU A 199 2.54 7.48 35.16
C GLU A 199 3.69 7.42 34.17
N GLU A 200 3.62 6.57 33.15
CA GLU A 200 4.65 6.45 32.11
C GLU A 200 4.73 7.71 31.22
N ILE A 201 3.56 8.27 30.87
CA ILE A 201 3.45 9.55 30.16
C ILE A 201 4.14 10.67 30.96
N LEU A 202 3.87 10.74 32.25
CA LEU A 202 4.45 11.76 33.13
C LEU A 202 5.95 11.60 33.34
N LYS A 203 6.43 10.37 33.46
CA LYS A 203 7.88 10.08 33.57
C LYS A 203 8.67 10.46 32.31
N ASN A 204 8.00 10.42 31.17
CA ASN A 204 8.60 10.76 29.86
C ASN A 204 8.43 12.25 29.47
N GLY A 205 8.03 13.12 30.42
CA GLY A 205 7.96 14.57 30.20
C GLY A 205 6.61 15.08 29.68
N GLY A 206 5.54 14.27 29.83
CA GLY A 206 4.19 14.64 29.38
C GLY A 206 3.86 14.15 27.98
N VAL A 207 2.69 14.49 27.49
CA VAL A 207 2.23 14.26 26.10
C VAL A 207 2.09 15.62 25.44
N LYS A 208 2.70 15.72 24.26
CA LYS A 208 2.43 16.86 23.38
C LYS A 208 1.23 16.54 22.50
N SER A 209 0.30 17.46 22.45
CA SER A 209 -0.76 17.47 21.44
C SER A 209 -0.26 18.24 20.23
N ILE A 210 -0.45 17.68 19.05
CA ILE A 210 -0.14 18.37 17.79
C ILE A 210 -1.48 18.75 17.17
N SER A 211 -1.75 20.04 17.08
CA SER A 211 -2.82 20.60 16.27
C SER A 211 -2.30 21.03 14.90
N ILE A 212 -3.11 20.78 13.88
CA ILE A 212 -2.77 21.13 12.49
C ILE A 212 -3.67 22.31 12.13
N ASN A 213 -3.04 23.42 11.84
CA ASN A 213 -3.73 24.68 11.55
C ASN A 213 -3.62 25.02 10.07
N THR A 214 -4.74 25.33 9.42
CA THR A 214 -4.82 25.86 8.05
C THR A 214 -5.09 27.36 8.09
N SER A 215 -4.49 28.11 7.18
CA SER A 215 -4.69 29.55 7.08
C SER A 215 -5.51 29.87 5.84
N HIS A 216 -6.56 30.66 6.00
CA HIS A 216 -7.47 31.11 4.95
C HIS A 216 -7.49 32.61 4.82
N LYS A 217 -7.67 33.13 3.60
CA LYS A 217 -7.86 34.56 3.37
C LYS A 217 -9.27 34.98 3.76
N VAL A 218 -9.35 36.08 4.49
CA VAL A 218 -10.60 36.77 4.80
C VAL A 218 -10.73 37.96 3.85
N PHE A 219 -11.92 38.17 3.31
CA PHE A 219 -12.24 39.23 2.40
C PHE A 219 -13.39 40.08 2.98
N ASP A 220 -13.39 41.39 2.65
CA ASP A 220 -14.51 42.26 2.94
C ASP A 220 -15.67 42.08 1.93
N ASP A 221 -16.76 42.86 2.11
CA ASP A 221 -17.94 42.80 1.25
C ASP A 221 -17.65 43.20 -0.21
N GLU A 222 -16.51 43.85 -0.45
CA GLU A 222 -16.04 44.28 -1.78
C GLU A 222 -15.03 43.32 -2.40
N ASN A 223 -14.79 42.16 -1.73
CA ASN A 223 -13.80 41.11 -2.07
C ASN A 223 -12.33 41.57 -2.00
N ASN A 224 -12.00 42.60 -1.20
CA ASN A 224 -10.62 42.95 -0.91
C ASN A 224 -10.09 42.08 0.24
N PHE A 225 -8.84 41.62 0.11
CA PHE A 225 -8.16 40.89 1.19
C PHE A 225 -8.01 41.76 2.44
N THR A 226 -8.39 41.22 3.61
CA THR A 226 -8.31 41.97 4.88
C THR A 226 -7.36 41.29 5.88
N ALA A 227 -7.41 39.98 6.03
CA ALA A 227 -6.64 39.26 7.02
C ALA A 227 -6.50 37.80 6.65
N PHE A 228 -5.74 37.03 7.46
CA PHE A 228 -5.77 35.59 7.47
C PHE A 228 -6.56 35.10 8.71
N GLU A 229 -7.37 34.08 8.51
CA GLU A 229 -8.07 33.35 9.57
C GLU A 229 -7.45 31.96 9.70
N THR A 230 -7.33 31.48 10.94
CA THR A 230 -6.75 30.16 11.23
C THR A 230 -7.86 29.18 11.59
N PHE A 231 -7.89 28.06 10.88
CA PHE A 231 -8.81 26.93 11.11
C PHE A 231 -8.03 25.73 11.63
N GLU A 232 -8.64 24.95 12.51
CA GLU A 232 -8.07 23.66 12.92
C GLU A 232 -8.50 22.57 11.94
N LEU A 233 -7.53 21.88 11.35
CA LEU A 233 -7.79 20.90 10.28
C LEU A 233 -8.86 19.87 10.69
N GLU A 234 -8.76 19.30 11.90
CA GLU A 234 -9.68 18.24 12.33
C GLU A 234 -11.09 18.74 12.71
N LYS A 235 -11.26 20.03 13.05
CA LYS A 235 -12.55 20.57 13.43
C LYS A 235 -13.25 21.28 12.28
N ASP A 236 -12.52 22.12 11.57
CA ASP A 236 -13.11 23.15 10.70
C ASP A 236 -13.06 22.75 9.22
N GLU A 237 -12.12 21.85 8.82
CA GLU A 237 -11.96 21.45 7.43
C GLU A 237 -12.89 20.31 7.01
N SER A 238 -13.12 20.22 5.69
CA SER A 238 -13.89 19.15 5.09
C SER A 238 -13.20 17.79 5.22
N PHE A 239 -13.99 16.69 5.21
CA PHE A 239 -13.41 15.33 5.19
C PHE A 239 -12.48 15.11 3.99
N GLY A 240 -12.80 15.70 2.83
CA GLY A 240 -11.97 15.61 1.64
C GLY A 240 -10.61 16.29 1.82
N THR A 241 -10.61 17.52 2.39
CA THR A 241 -9.40 18.27 2.71
C THR A 241 -8.52 17.52 3.71
N LYS A 242 -9.12 16.98 4.78
CA LYS A 242 -8.43 16.14 5.78
C LYS A 242 -7.77 14.93 5.14
N LYS A 243 -8.52 14.18 4.33
CA LYS A 243 -7.99 13.00 3.64
C LYS A 243 -6.86 13.39 2.68
N PHE A 244 -7.06 14.44 1.90
CA PHE A 244 -6.06 14.88 0.93
C PHE A 244 -4.75 15.32 1.61
N PHE A 245 -4.83 16.04 2.72
CA PHE A 245 -3.67 16.35 3.55
C PHE A 245 -2.97 15.08 4.05
N LYS A 246 -3.73 14.13 4.61
CA LYS A 246 -3.19 12.87 5.18
C LYS A 246 -2.40 12.06 4.14
N ILE A 247 -2.89 11.98 2.89
CA ILE A 247 -2.24 11.20 1.83
C ILE A 247 -1.17 11.99 1.06
N SER A 248 -1.04 13.30 1.27
CA SER A 248 -0.13 14.16 0.50
C SER A 248 1.33 13.73 0.61
N ALA A 249 1.83 13.51 1.84
CA ALA A 249 3.21 13.08 2.02
C ALA A 249 3.50 11.69 1.45
N PRO A 250 2.67 10.65 1.63
CA PRO A 250 2.82 9.38 0.92
C PRO A 250 2.87 9.51 -0.60
N VAL A 251 2.04 10.36 -1.20
CA VAL A 251 2.04 10.63 -2.65
C VAL A 251 3.35 11.28 -3.08
N ILE A 252 3.77 12.35 -2.42
CA ILE A 252 5.02 13.07 -2.72
C ILE A 252 6.23 12.13 -2.54
N ASP A 253 6.31 11.41 -1.41
CA ASP A 253 7.40 10.47 -1.13
C ASP A 253 7.49 9.37 -2.19
N THR A 254 6.34 8.88 -2.66
CA THR A 254 6.27 7.87 -3.71
C THR A 254 6.80 8.42 -5.03
N LEU A 255 6.36 9.59 -5.46
CA LEU A 255 6.79 10.25 -6.70
C LEU A 255 8.28 10.60 -6.69
N LYS A 256 8.77 11.16 -5.58
CA LYS A 256 10.19 11.54 -5.43
C LYS A 256 11.13 10.36 -5.44
N ASN A 257 10.72 9.22 -4.90
CA ASN A 257 11.60 8.07 -4.69
C ASN A 257 11.30 6.89 -5.63
N GLY A 258 10.43 7.04 -6.64
CA GLY A 258 10.10 5.98 -7.57
C GLY A 258 9.51 4.74 -6.90
N LYS A 259 8.70 4.93 -5.85
CA LYS A 259 8.10 3.85 -5.06
C LYS A 259 6.78 3.39 -5.69
N ILE A 260 6.18 2.40 -5.04
CA ILE A 260 4.85 1.88 -5.37
C ILE A 260 3.88 2.34 -4.29
N LEU A 261 2.83 3.04 -4.68
CA LEU A 261 1.73 3.45 -3.82
C LEU A 261 0.50 2.59 -4.12
N LEU A 262 0.06 1.84 -3.12
CA LEU A 262 -1.14 1.04 -3.19
C LEU A 262 -2.19 1.65 -2.28
N ILE A 263 -3.35 2.01 -2.84
CA ILE A 263 -4.46 2.64 -2.09
C ILE A 263 -5.72 1.81 -2.30
N ASP A 264 -6.28 1.30 -1.22
CA ASP A 264 -7.61 0.72 -1.24
C ASP A 264 -8.65 1.83 -1.15
N GLU A 265 -9.71 1.79 -1.98
CA GLU A 265 -10.76 2.81 -2.06
C GLU A 265 -10.24 4.26 -2.19
N LEU A 266 -9.46 4.53 -3.23
CA LEU A 266 -8.88 5.85 -3.48
C LEU A 266 -9.93 6.98 -3.49
N ASP A 267 -11.11 6.72 -4.06
CA ASP A 267 -12.22 7.68 -4.21
C ASP A 267 -12.99 7.94 -2.93
N SER A 268 -12.86 7.11 -1.89
CA SER A 268 -13.54 7.31 -0.62
C SER A 268 -13.26 8.71 -0.06
N SER A 269 -14.31 9.47 0.23
CA SER A 269 -14.25 10.84 0.77
C SER A 269 -13.48 11.88 -0.08
N LEU A 270 -13.11 11.57 -1.32
CA LEU A 270 -12.50 12.53 -2.24
C LEU A 270 -13.49 12.93 -3.33
N HIS A 271 -13.47 14.20 -3.69
CA HIS A 271 -14.21 14.65 -4.87
C HIS A 271 -13.59 14.02 -6.15
N PRO A 272 -14.39 13.54 -7.13
CA PRO A 272 -13.87 12.89 -8.34
C PRO A 272 -12.80 13.69 -9.10
N ILE A 273 -12.85 15.02 -9.04
CA ILE A 273 -11.82 15.88 -9.64
C ILE A 273 -10.47 15.71 -8.94
N LEU A 274 -10.47 15.60 -7.60
CA LEU A 274 -9.24 15.39 -6.82
C LEU A 274 -8.65 13.99 -7.06
N THR A 275 -9.50 12.97 -7.14
CA THR A 275 -9.07 11.61 -7.51
C THR A 275 -8.39 11.60 -8.88
N LYS A 276 -9.00 12.24 -9.88
CA LYS A 276 -8.39 12.41 -11.22
C LYS A 276 -7.09 13.20 -11.19
N HIS A 277 -7.01 14.24 -10.34
CA HIS A 277 -5.78 15.02 -10.19
C HIS A 277 -4.64 14.15 -9.63
N LEU A 278 -4.89 13.37 -8.58
CA LEU A 278 -3.90 12.42 -8.02
C LEU A 278 -3.41 11.42 -9.09
N ILE A 279 -4.33 10.80 -9.84
CA ILE A 279 -3.98 9.87 -10.91
C ILE A 279 -3.10 10.54 -11.96
N LYS A 280 -3.42 11.79 -12.32
CA LYS A 280 -2.65 12.57 -13.30
C LYS A 280 -1.21 12.81 -12.84
N LEU A 281 -0.95 13.01 -11.54
CA LEU A 281 0.43 13.18 -11.04
C LEU A 281 1.31 11.97 -11.38
N PHE A 282 0.76 10.76 -11.33
CA PHE A 282 1.50 9.53 -11.67
C PHE A 282 1.62 9.30 -13.18
N ASN A 283 0.69 9.80 -13.97
CA ASN A 283 0.68 9.64 -15.43
C ASN A 283 1.47 10.75 -16.16
N ASP A 284 1.82 11.85 -15.49
CA ASP A 284 2.57 12.97 -16.06
C ASP A 284 4.08 12.74 -15.93
N GLU A 285 4.76 12.45 -17.05
CA GLU A 285 6.22 12.20 -17.10
C GLU A 285 7.06 13.37 -16.59
N LYS A 286 6.52 14.60 -16.60
CA LYS A 286 7.21 15.77 -16.05
C LYS A 286 7.22 15.80 -14.53
N ILE A 287 6.21 15.21 -13.91
CA ILE A 287 6.04 15.09 -12.46
C ILE A 287 6.65 13.78 -11.97
N ASN A 288 6.25 12.67 -12.57
CA ASN A 288 6.69 11.32 -12.21
C ASN A 288 8.00 10.94 -12.93
N LYS A 289 9.08 11.62 -12.60
CA LYS A 289 10.40 11.41 -13.21
C LYS A 289 11.07 10.11 -12.79
N ASN A 290 10.66 9.53 -11.67
CA ASN A 290 11.28 8.35 -11.09
C ASN A 290 10.46 7.07 -11.30
N ASN A 291 9.49 7.09 -12.24
CA ASN A 291 8.63 5.95 -12.58
C ASN A 291 7.90 5.35 -11.37
N ALA A 292 7.41 6.20 -10.48
CA ALA A 292 6.56 5.78 -9.38
C ALA A 292 5.27 5.14 -9.92
N GLN A 293 4.77 4.14 -9.21
CA GLN A 293 3.56 3.41 -9.61
C GLN A 293 2.42 3.65 -8.62
N LEU A 294 1.22 3.89 -9.14
CA LEU A 294 -0.02 3.95 -8.38
C LEU A 294 -0.88 2.75 -8.72
N ILE A 295 -1.20 1.94 -7.71
CA ILE A 295 -2.16 0.83 -7.80
C ILE A 295 -3.28 1.14 -6.83
N PHE A 296 -4.52 1.12 -7.28
CA PHE A 296 -5.63 1.45 -6.40
C PHE A 296 -6.90 0.69 -6.76
N THR A 297 -7.79 0.53 -5.77
CA THR A 297 -9.16 0.13 -5.99
C THR A 297 -10.08 1.34 -5.95
N THR A 298 -11.22 1.27 -6.63
CA THR A 298 -12.20 2.36 -6.69
C THR A 298 -13.59 1.84 -7.06
N HIS A 299 -14.60 2.53 -6.57
CA HIS A 299 -16.00 2.36 -7.01
C HIS A 299 -16.45 3.47 -7.98
N ASP A 300 -15.56 4.46 -8.28
CA ASP A 300 -15.90 5.57 -9.19
C ASP A 300 -15.80 5.15 -10.66
N THR A 301 -16.93 4.86 -11.26
CA THR A 301 -17.04 4.49 -12.69
C THR A 301 -16.64 5.62 -13.64
N ASN A 302 -16.66 6.89 -13.21
CA ASN A 302 -16.20 8.03 -14.00
C ASN A 302 -14.70 7.98 -14.36
N LEU A 303 -13.96 7.10 -13.72
CA LEU A 303 -12.54 6.83 -14.04
C LEU A 303 -12.38 5.86 -15.22
N LEU A 304 -13.42 5.09 -15.58
CA LEU A 304 -13.39 4.14 -16.69
C LEU A 304 -13.46 4.86 -18.05
N LYS A 305 -12.40 5.58 -18.40
CA LYS A 305 -12.32 6.36 -19.64
C LYS A 305 -11.01 6.09 -20.38
N PRO A 306 -11.04 5.90 -21.71
CA PRO A 306 -9.83 5.72 -22.52
C PRO A 306 -8.85 6.89 -22.45
N THR A 307 -9.34 8.08 -22.05
CA THR A 307 -8.50 9.28 -21.84
C THR A 307 -7.75 9.28 -20.52
N ILE A 308 -8.10 8.39 -19.59
CA ILE A 308 -7.46 8.27 -18.26
C ILE A 308 -6.60 7.01 -18.21
N PHE A 309 -7.13 5.87 -18.65
CA PHE A 309 -6.47 4.58 -18.58
C PHE A 309 -6.52 3.84 -19.91
N LYS A 310 -5.45 3.09 -20.17
CA LYS A 310 -5.43 2.06 -21.21
C LYS A 310 -6.08 0.77 -20.69
N ARG A 311 -6.52 -0.11 -21.60
CA ARG A 311 -7.18 -1.37 -21.23
C ARG A 311 -6.34 -2.28 -20.33
N GLU A 312 -5.04 -2.33 -20.54
CA GLU A 312 -4.09 -3.10 -19.75
C GLU A 312 -3.92 -2.58 -18.31
N GLN A 313 -4.35 -1.36 -18.04
CA GLN A 313 -4.30 -0.75 -16.70
C GLN A 313 -5.57 -1.00 -15.89
N ILE A 314 -6.65 -1.48 -16.52
CA ILE A 314 -7.96 -1.67 -15.90
C ILE A 314 -8.15 -3.15 -15.58
N TRP A 315 -8.43 -3.42 -14.31
CA TRP A 315 -8.71 -4.75 -13.79
C TRP A 315 -10.06 -4.76 -13.09
N PHE A 316 -10.77 -5.85 -13.20
CA PHE A 316 -12.07 -6.05 -12.58
C PHE A 316 -12.00 -7.12 -11.52
N THR A 317 -12.64 -6.86 -10.38
CA THR A 317 -12.89 -7.86 -9.34
C THR A 317 -14.37 -8.24 -9.38
N GLN A 318 -14.65 -9.53 -9.51
CA GLN A 318 -16.02 -10.04 -9.53
C GLN A 318 -16.19 -11.13 -8.49
N LYS A 319 -17.12 -10.91 -7.58
CA LYS A 319 -17.51 -11.90 -6.57
C LYS A 319 -18.60 -12.80 -7.14
N ASP A 320 -18.42 -14.11 -7.02
CA ASP A 320 -19.45 -15.08 -7.41
C ASP A 320 -20.49 -15.29 -6.29
N LYS A 321 -21.52 -16.07 -6.59
CA LYS A 321 -22.59 -16.39 -5.62
C LYS A 321 -22.13 -17.19 -4.40
N TYR A 322 -20.93 -17.75 -4.43
CA TYR A 322 -20.31 -18.49 -3.32
C TYR A 322 -19.32 -17.63 -2.53
N GLY A 323 -19.19 -16.36 -2.90
CA GLY A 323 -18.31 -15.40 -2.22
C GLY A 323 -16.86 -15.42 -2.70
N SER A 324 -16.51 -16.26 -3.68
CA SER A 324 -15.18 -16.29 -4.28
C SER A 324 -14.98 -15.09 -5.21
N THR A 325 -13.80 -14.48 -5.19
CA THR A 325 -13.49 -13.33 -6.02
C THR A 325 -12.57 -13.72 -7.16
N ASN A 326 -12.95 -13.36 -8.38
CA ASN A 326 -12.12 -13.45 -9.57
C ASN A 326 -11.55 -12.08 -9.92
N LEU A 327 -10.26 -12.04 -10.31
CA LEU A 327 -9.58 -10.86 -10.82
C LEU A 327 -9.22 -11.09 -12.28
N TYR A 328 -9.60 -10.17 -13.17
CA TYR A 328 -9.28 -10.25 -14.60
C TYR A 328 -9.06 -8.88 -15.22
N SER A 329 -8.21 -8.81 -16.24
CA SER A 329 -7.90 -7.57 -16.97
C SER A 329 -8.96 -7.26 -18.01
N MET A 330 -9.23 -5.98 -18.25
CA MET A 330 -10.02 -5.55 -19.41
C MET A 330 -9.40 -6.04 -20.73
N LEU A 331 -8.10 -6.24 -20.77
CA LEU A 331 -7.39 -6.76 -21.95
C LEU A 331 -7.80 -8.18 -22.32
N GLU A 332 -8.21 -9.00 -21.35
CA GLU A 332 -8.67 -10.39 -21.55
C GLU A 332 -10.07 -10.48 -22.15
N ILE A 333 -10.85 -9.38 -22.09
CA ILE A 333 -12.20 -9.33 -22.58
C ILE A 333 -12.20 -9.17 -24.11
N LYS A 334 -12.72 -10.17 -24.82
CA LYS A 334 -12.78 -10.15 -26.28
C LYS A 334 -13.66 -9.03 -26.80
N GLY A 335 -13.20 -8.35 -27.87
CA GLY A 335 -13.99 -7.35 -28.60
C GLY A 335 -13.94 -5.93 -28.01
N VAL A 336 -13.24 -5.69 -26.90
CA VAL A 336 -13.07 -4.35 -26.33
C VAL A 336 -12.05 -3.57 -27.16
N ARG A 337 -12.44 -2.38 -27.63
CA ARG A 337 -11.60 -1.46 -28.41
C ARG A 337 -11.20 -0.24 -27.57
N ALA A 338 -10.07 0.37 -27.87
CA ALA A 338 -9.61 1.59 -27.20
C ALA A 338 -10.55 2.79 -27.41
N SER A 339 -11.41 2.74 -28.45
CA SER A 339 -12.40 3.78 -28.74
C SER A 339 -13.74 3.57 -28.05
N ASP A 340 -13.92 2.48 -27.32
CA ASP A 340 -15.19 2.15 -26.68
C ASP A 340 -15.43 3.07 -25.47
N ASP A 341 -16.68 3.31 -25.15
CA ASP A 341 -17.11 3.96 -23.91
C ASP A 341 -17.06 2.92 -22.78
N PHE A 342 -15.95 2.88 -22.06
CA PHE A 342 -15.69 1.87 -21.02
C PHE A 342 -16.71 1.96 -19.88
N GLU A 343 -17.04 3.17 -19.43
CA GLU A 343 -18.00 3.40 -18.36
C GLU A 343 -19.39 2.87 -18.74
N LYS A 344 -19.89 3.28 -19.91
CA LYS A 344 -21.20 2.85 -20.43
C LYS A 344 -21.28 1.34 -20.57
N HIS A 345 -20.26 0.71 -21.14
CA HIS A 345 -20.22 -0.74 -21.32
C HIS A 345 -20.13 -1.50 -20.00
N TYR A 346 -19.39 -0.97 -19.01
CA TYR A 346 -19.34 -1.53 -17.66
C TYR A 346 -20.71 -1.50 -17.00
N ILE A 347 -21.37 -0.34 -16.96
CA ILE A 347 -22.71 -0.17 -16.37
C ILE A 347 -23.76 -1.09 -17.04
N GLN A 348 -23.60 -1.36 -18.35
CA GLN A 348 -24.43 -2.32 -19.08
C GLN A 348 -24.08 -3.79 -18.80
N GLY A 349 -23.11 -4.06 -17.94
CA GLY A 349 -22.67 -5.42 -17.60
C GLY A 349 -21.84 -6.14 -18.66
N LYS A 350 -21.42 -5.45 -19.75
CA LYS A 350 -20.65 -6.10 -20.84
C LYS A 350 -19.29 -6.62 -20.41
N TYR A 351 -18.73 -6.08 -19.34
CA TYR A 351 -17.43 -6.49 -18.80
C TYR A 351 -17.56 -7.40 -17.59
N GLY A 352 -18.76 -7.68 -17.10
CA GLY A 352 -18.98 -8.31 -15.81
C GLY A 352 -18.71 -7.36 -14.65
N ALA A 353 -18.45 -7.91 -13.48
CA ALA A 353 -18.07 -7.20 -12.25
C ALA A 353 -19.05 -6.09 -11.80
N VAL A 354 -20.27 -6.07 -12.31
CA VAL A 354 -21.33 -5.18 -11.82
C VAL A 354 -21.96 -5.80 -10.57
N PRO A 355 -22.32 -4.99 -9.57
CA PRO A 355 -23.01 -5.47 -8.38
C PRO A 355 -24.32 -6.15 -8.73
N TYR A 356 -24.56 -7.33 -8.15
CA TYR A 356 -25.86 -7.99 -8.24
C TYR A 356 -26.78 -7.39 -7.18
N ILE A 357 -27.87 -6.77 -7.64
CA ILE A 357 -28.91 -6.23 -6.77
C ILE A 357 -30.04 -7.25 -6.74
N GLY A 358 -30.28 -7.88 -5.59
CA GLY A 358 -31.42 -8.76 -5.37
C GLY A 358 -32.74 -7.98 -5.29
N GLU A 359 -33.86 -8.69 -5.48
CA GLU A 359 -35.16 -8.10 -5.23
C GLU A 359 -35.38 -7.88 -3.73
N PHE A 360 -35.93 -6.72 -3.39
CA PHE A 360 -36.31 -6.39 -2.03
C PHE A 360 -37.79 -6.70 -1.84
N GLU A 361 -38.09 -7.70 -1.01
CA GLU A 361 -39.44 -8.04 -0.59
C GLU A 361 -39.69 -7.47 0.82
N PHE A 362 -40.84 -6.82 1.00
CA PHE A 362 -41.31 -6.28 2.30
C PHE A 362 -41.99 -7.36 3.12
#